data_b0117a1df5a4d82b91ddb6d71b50c528
#
_entry.id   b0117a1df5a4d82b91ddb6d71b50c528
#
_cell.length_a   1.000
_cell.length_b   1.000
_cell.length_c   1.000
_cell.angle_alpha   90.00
_cell.angle_beta   90.00
_cell.angle_gamma   90.00
#
_symmetry.space_group_name_H-M   'P 1'
#
loop_
_entity.id
_entity.type
_entity.pdbx_description
1 polymer ?
#
loop_
_entity_poly.entity_id
_entity_poly.type
_entity_poly.pdbx_seq_one_letter_code
_entity_poly.pdbx_strand_id
1 'polypeptide(L)'
;MNKKNSILFIIHLPPPVHGAAMVGKYIMDSELINSKFDCHYINLAIASSIEDIGKVGIKKIGKFLQLLHTMRREVKQVKPDYVYITPNAKGGAFYKEWVVVMMLKMMGCRIVAHYHNKGVSSRQDGWLDNWMYQCFFNNIKVILLAEALYPDIQKYVCRKDVFICQNGIPDVGLQESRALGVKEKNDVPRLLFLSNLLADKGVLVLLDALKILKDKGYSFICDFVGGETKDIDTERFTQEVEKRNLSEIAIYYGKKYGAEKEAFFDTADIFIFPTYYHNECFPLVLLEAMQHSLPIITTNEGGISEIVKDGVNGLICEKKEAQSLASKIERMISSQELRNKMGKYGKKMYEEQFTLEVFEKRICNVLEELIWGMENIRRTI
;
A
#
# COMPACT_ATOMS: atom_id res chain seq x y z
N MET A 1 -28.85 -23.27 12.70
CA MET A 1 -27.74 -22.32 12.41
C MET A 1 -27.74 -22.07 10.92
N ASN A 2 -27.91 -20.82 10.50
CA ASN A 2 -27.78 -20.47 9.07
C ASN A 2 -26.37 -20.82 8.60
N LYS A 3 -26.26 -21.52 7.46
CA LYS A 3 -24.98 -21.85 6.85
C LYS A 3 -24.25 -20.55 6.50
N LYS A 4 -23.02 -20.36 7.01
CA LYS A 4 -22.18 -19.22 6.63
C LYS A 4 -21.84 -19.31 5.14
N ASN A 5 -21.79 -18.14 4.47
CA ASN A 5 -21.30 -18.06 3.11
C ASN A 5 -19.80 -18.36 3.06
N SER A 6 -19.40 -19.17 2.09
CA SER A 6 -18.02 -19.66 1.98
C SER A 6 -17.21 -18.78 1.01
N ILE A 7 -16.03 -18.35 1.46
CA ILE A 7 -15.12 -17.52 0.67
C ILE A 7 -13.74 -18.16 0.61
N LEU A 8 -13.23 -18.34 -0.60
CA LEU A 8 -11.85 -18.78 -0.82
C LEU A 8 -10.97 -17.55 -1.10
N PHE A 9 -10.10 -17.22 -0.15
CA PHE A 9 -9.11 -16.16 -0.26
C PHE A 9 -7.83 -16.68 -0.90
N ILE A 10 -7.48 -16.16 -2.07
CA ILE A 10 -6.23 -16.44 -2.78
C ILE A 10 -5.40 -15.14 -2.72
N ILE A 11 -4.57 -15.02 -1.71
CA ILE A 11 -3.96 -13.75 -1.31
C ILE A 11 -2.45 -13.86 -1.11
N HIS A 12 -1.75 -12.74 -1.20
CA HIS A 12 -0.34 -12.70 -0.84
C HIS A 12 -0.21 -12.67 0.69
N LEU A 13 0.63 -13.55 1.22
CA LEU A 13 0.98 -13.62 2.64
C LEU A 13 2.51 -13.52 2.82
N PRO A 14 2.98 -12.95 3.93
CA PRO A 14 4.42 -12.93 4.24
C PRO A 14 4.97 -14.37 4.42
N PRO A 15 6.27 -14.64 4.17
CA PRO A 15 7.24 -13.81 3.45
C PRO A 15 7.02 -13.78 1.93
N PRO A 16 7.51 -12.76 1.19
CA PRO A 16 8.22 -11.57 1.65
C PRO A 16 7.29 -10.50 2.24
N VAL A 17 7.80 -9.68 3.16
CA VAL A 17 7.04 -8.59 3.78
C VAL A 17 6.96 -7.40 2.83
N HIS A 18 5.75 -7.08 2.37
CA HIS A 18 5.39 -5.89 1.59
C HIS A 18 3.92 -5.54 1.84
N GLY A 19 3.48 -4.32 1.44
CA GLY A 19 2.15 -3.80 1.78
C GLY A 19 1.00 -4.77 1.50
N ALA A 20 0.92 -5.33 0.29
CA ALA A 20 -0.15 -6.28 -0.07
C ALA A 20 -0.12 -7.57 0.78
N ALA A 21 1.09 -8.08 1.12
CA ALA A 21 1.22 -9.27 1.97
C ALA A 21 0.81 -8.98 3.42
N MET A 22 1.10 -7.77 3.92
CA MET A 22 0.64 -7.37 5.26
C MET A 22 -0.87 -7.25 5.33
N VAL A 23 -1.50 -6.64 4.32
CA VAL A 23 -2.97 -6.56 4.24
C VAL A 23 -3.59 -7.95 4.12
N GLY A 24 -2.99 -8.85 3.32
CA GLY A 24 -3.41 -10.25 3.26
C GLY A 24 -3.35 -10.94 4.61
N LYS A 25 -2.29 -10.69 5.39
CA LYS A 25 -2.17 -11.20 6.76
C LYS A 25 -3.27 -10.63 7.68
N TYR A 26 -3.56 -9.34 7.59
CA TYR A 26 -4.65 -8.72 8.38
C TYR A 26 -6.01 -9.36 8.07
N ILE A 27 -6.31 -9.64 6.79
CA ILE A 27 -7.55 -10.34 6.39
C ILE A 27 -7.57 -11.76 6.98
N MET A 28 -6.45 -12.49 6.89
CA MET A 28 -6.38 -13.88 7.37
C MET A 28 -6.53 -13.97 8.90
N ASP A 29 -5.91 -13.03 9.63
CA ASP A 29 -5.91 -13.02 11.10
C ASP A 29 -7.16 -12.35 11.69
N SER A 30 -8.04 -11.75 10.88
CA SER A 30 -9.23 -11.03 11.33
C SER A 30 -10.27 -11.94 11.97
N GLU A 31 -10.52 -11.78 13.25
CA GLU A 31 -11.61 -12.48 13.96
C GLU A 31 -12.97 -12.09 13.38
N LEU A 32 -13.16 -10.82 13.01
CA LEU A 32 -14.42 -10.32 12.45
C LEU A 32 -14.77 -11.03 11.15
N ILE A 33 -13.83 -11.09 10.19
CA ILE A 33 -14.05 -11.73 8.88
C ILE A 33 -14.29 -13.23 9.06
N ASN A 34 -13.44 -13.91 9.85
CA ASN A 34 -13.53 -15.34 10.09
C ASN A 34 -14.78 -15.75 10.91
N SER A 35 -15.32 -14.84 11.73
CA SER A 35 -16.58 -15.10 12.43
C SER A 35 -17.81 -14.98 11.53
N LYS A 36 -17.78 -14.06 10.54
CA LYS A 36 -18.91 -13.81 9.63
C LYS A 36 -19.00 -14.81 8.49
N PHE A 37 -17.87 -15.23 7.95
CA PHE A 37 -17.78 -16.10 6.76
C PHE A 37 -17.11 -17.44 7.08
N ASP A 38 -17.34 -18.43 6.22
CA ASP A 38 -16.58 -19.69 6.18
C ASP A 38 -15.36 -19.48 5.28
N CYS A 39 -14.23 -19.12 5.90
CA CYS A 39 -13.05 -18.63 5.22
C CYS A 39 -12.01 -19.72 4.98
N HIS A 40 -11.54 -19.82 3.73
CA HIS A 40 -10.45 -20.69 3.31
C HIS A 40 -9.34 -19.85 2.68
N TYR A 41 -8.07 -20.19 2.93
CA TYR A 41 -6.94 -19.35 2.52
C TYR A 41 -5.92 -20.12 1.71
N ILE A 42 -5.48 -19.54 0.60
CA ILE A 42 -4.36 -20.01 -0.23
C ILE A 42 -3.36 -18.87 -0.42
N ASN A 43 -2.10 -19.12 -0.07
CA ASN A 43 -1.04 -18.14 -0.32
C ASN A 43 -0.67 -18.12 -1.80
N LEU A 44 -0.81 -16.96 -2.45
CA LEU A 44 -0.46 -16.73 -3.85
C LEU A 44 1.06 -16.56 -4.05
N ALA A 45 1.82 -16.29 -2.98
CA ALA A 45 3.26 -16.11 -3.06
C ALA A 45 3.97 -17.43 -3.40
N ILE A 46 4.65 -17.46 -4.55
CA ILE A 46 5.45 -18.63 -4.99
C ILE A 46 6.92 -18.45 -4.58
N ALA A 47 7.38 -17.21 -4.41
CA ALA A 47 8.73 -16.88 -4.00
C ALA A 47 8.87 -16.95 -2.48
N SER A 48 9.87 -17.67 -2.00
CA SER A 48 10.16 -17.78 -0.56
C SER A 48 11.09 -16.68 -0.04
N SER A 49 11.74 -15.94 -0.95
CA SER A 49 12.66 -14.83 -0.61
C SER A 49 12.61 -13.71 -1.65
N ILE A 50 13.08 -12.52 -1.27
CA ILE A 50 13.23 -11.36 -2.19
C ILE A 50 14.24 -11.68 -3.30
N GLU A 51 15.27 -12.48 -3.03
CA GLU A 51 16.30 -12.89 -3.99
C GLU A 51 15.77 -13.81 -5.08
N ASP A 52 14.67 -14.50 -4.84
CA ASP A 52 13.98 -15.36 -5.80
C ASP A 52 13.10 -14.59 -6.79
N ILE A 53 12.87 -13.31 -6.57
CA ILE A 53 12.01 -12.49 -7.43
C ILE A 53 12.70 -12.28 -8.79
N GLY A 54 12.01 -12.70 -9.86
CA GLY A 54 12.47 -12.45 -11.26
C GLY A 54 13.27 -13.57 -11.91
N LYS A 55 13.77 -14.60 -11.21
CA LYS A 55 14.47 -15.73 -11.85
C LYS A 55 13.45 -16.81 -12.25
N VAL A 56 13.42 -17.18 -13.54
CA VAL A 56 12.61 -18.29 -14.05
C VAL A 56 13.44 -19.58 -13.95
N GLY A 57 12.92 -20.59 -13.24
CA GLY A 57 13.55 -21.89 -13.12
C GLY A 57 12.52 -23.02 -13.07
N ILE A 58 12.93 -24.24 -13.48
CA ILE A 58 12.05 -25.44 -13.53
C ILE A 58 11.36 -25.69 -12.19
N LYS A 59 12.04 -25.44 -11.05
CA LYS A 59 11.46 -25.55 -9.71
C LYS A 59 10.25 -24.60 -9.50
N LYS A 60 10.26 -23.40 -10.09
CA LYS A 60 9.15 -22.44 -9.99
C LYS A 60 7.94 -22.86 -10.82
N ILE A 61 8.16 -23.48 -11.96
CA ILE A 61 7.09 -24.06 -12.79
C ILE A 61 6.40 -25.19 -12.00
N GLY A 62 7.18 -26.08 -11.39
CA GLY A 62 6.64 -27.15 -10.54
C GLY A 62 5.80 -26.62 -9.36
N LYS A 63 6.30 -25.61 -8.64
CA LYS A 63 5.56 -24.94 -7.56
C LYS A 63 4.25 -24.28 -8.07
N PHE A 64 4.29 -23.68 -9.27
CA PHE A 64 3.11 -23.08 -9.87
C PHE A 64 2.06 -24.13 -10.24
N LEU A 65 2.45 -25.25 -10.85
CA LEU A 65 1.54 -26.35 -11.15
C LEU A 65 0.93 -26.97 -9.87
N GLN A 66 1.75 -27.10 -8.83
CA GLN A 66 1.28 -27.57 -7.51
C GLN A 66 0.24 -26.56 -6.93
N LEU A 67 0.47 -25.25 -7.05
CA LEU A 67 -0.48 -24.23 -6.63
C LEU A 67 -1.80 -24.35 -7.38
N LEU A 68 -1.78 -24.48 -8.72
CA LEU A 68 -2.99 -24.69 -9.54
C LEU A 68 -3.73 -25.97 -9.14
N HIS A 69 -3.01 -27.06 -8.85
CA HIS A 69 -3.62 -28.30 -8.38
C HIS A 69 -4.30 -28.12 -7.03
N THR A 70 -3.62 -27.46 -6.08
CA THR A 70 -4.18 -27.15 -4.75
C THR A 70 -5.43 -26.29 -4.86
N MET A 71 -5.39 -25.21 -5.64
CA MET A 71 -6.55 -24.36 -5.87
C MET A 71 -7.73 -25.14 -6.46
N ARG A 72 -7.47 -25.98 -7.47
CA ARG A 72 -8.52 -26.81 -8.09
C ARG A 72 -9.14 -27.75 -7.09
N ARG A 73 -8.36 -28.38 -6.20
CA ARG A 73 -8.84 -29.26 -5.17
C ARG A 73 -9.70 -28.49 -4.16
N GLU A 74 -9.22 -27.38 -3.64
CA GLU A 74 -9.92 -26.54 -2.67
C GLU A 74 -11.27 -26.03 -3.23
N VAL A 75 -11.29 -25.50 -4.47
CA VAL A 75 -12.54 -25.06 -5.12
C VAL A 75 -13.56 -26.19 -5.20
N LYS A 76 -13.14 -27.43 -5.55
CA LYS A 76 -14.05 -28.58 -5.62
C LYS A 76 -14.59 -29.03 -4.27
N GLN A 77 -13.77 -28.94 -3.21
CA GLN A 77 -14.12 -29.36 -1.85
C GLN A 77 -15.00 -28.30 -1.17
N VAL A 78 -14.59 -27.04 -1.23
CA VAL A 78 -15.22 -25.92 -0.53
C VAL A 78 -16.48 -25.45 -1.27
N LYS A 79 -16.45 -25.43 -2.61
CA LYS A 79 -17.49 -24.85 -3.47
C LYS A 79 -17.82 -23.42 -3.04
N PRO A 80 -16.83 -22.51 -3.03
CA PRO A 80 -16.99 -21.19 -2.46
C PRO A 80 -18.08 -20.37 -3.19
N ASP A 81 -18.81 -19.55 -2.44
CA ASP A 81 -19.75 -18.59 -3.00
C ASP A 81 -19.03 -17.51 -3.79
N TYR A 82 -17.84 -17.09 -3.28
CA TYR A 82 -16.91 -16.19 -3.95
C TYR A 82 -15.45 -16.63 -3.78
N VAL A 83 -14.64 -16.33 -4.80
CA VAL A 83 -13.18 -16.38 -4.73
C VAL A 83 -12.68 -14.94 -4.65
N TYR A 84 -12.01 -14.59 -3.57
CA TYR A 84 -11.33 -13.31 -3.39
C TYR A 84 -9.86 -13.47 -3.76
N ILE A 85 -9.36 -12.65 -4.68
CA ILE A 85 -7.97 -12.72 -5.16
C ILE A 85 -7.30 -11.35 -5.12
N THR A 86 -6.00 -11.31 -4.75
CA THR A 86 -5.16 -10.10 -4.80
C THR A 86 -4.16 -10.18 -5.96
N PRO A 87 -4.58 -9.84 -7.19
CA PRO A 87 -3.73 -9.99 -8.36
C PRO A 87 -2.75 -8.83 -8.53
N ASN A 88 -1.70 -9.08 -9.32
CA ASN A 88 -0.83 -8.03 -9.82
C ASN A 88 -1.41 -7.41 -11.09
N ALA A 89 -1.21 -6.08 -11.26
CA ALA A 89 -1.78 -5.35 -12.39
C ALA A 89 -1.05 -5.60 -13.72
N LYS A 90 0.23 -6.00 -13.69
CA LYS A 90 1.06 -6.13 -14.91
C LYS A 90 2.27 -7.06 -14.74
N GLY A 91 2.92 -7.33 -15.86
CA GLY A 91 4.20 -8.07 -15.93
C GLY A 91 4.05 -9.58 -15.70
N GLY A 92 5.16 -10.26 -15.45
CA GLY A 92 5.19 -11.72 -15.32
C GLY A 92 4.35 -12.29 -14.19
N ALA A 93 4.08 -11.50 -13.13
CA ALA A 93 3.17 -11.87 -12.05
C ALA A 93 1.74 -11.91 -12.56
N PHE A 94 1.29 -10.86 -13.27
CA PHE A 94 -0.03 -10.82 -13.89
C PHE A 94 -0.27 -12.01 -14.83
N TYR A 95 0.70 -12.38 -15.67
CA TYR A 95 0.52 -13.50 -16.62
C TYR A 95 0.28 -14.84 -15.90
N LYS A 96 0.96 -15.09 -14.79
CA LYS A 96 0.71 -16.28 -13.95
C LYS A 96 -0.68 -16.25 -13.33
N GLU A 97 -1.04 -15.13 -12.77
CA GLU A 97 -2.33 -14.94 -12.10
C GLU A 97 -3.49 -14.91 -13.10
N TRP A 98 -3.25 -14.49 -14.35
CA TRP A 98 -4.20 -14.66 -15.44
C TRP A 98 -4.56 -16.13 -15.65
N VAL A 99 -3.57 -17.04 -15.66
CA VAL A 99 -3.83 -18.49 -15.75
C VAL A 99 -4.67 -18.98 -14.57
N VAL A 100 -4.38 -18.50 -13.35
CA VAL A 100 -5.20 -18.81 -12.16
C VAL A 100 -6.65 -18.37 -12.36
N VAL A 101 -6.86 -17.12 -12.76
CA VAL A 101 -8.19 -16.55 -12.96
C VAL A 101 -8.96 -17.28 -14.09
N MET A 102 -8.29 -17.62 -15.20
CA MET A 102 -8.92 -18.40 -16.27
C MET A 102 -9.35 -19.79 -15.78
N MET A 103 -8.52 -20.48 -15.01
CA MET A 103 -8.88 -21.76 -14.40
C MET A 103 -10.10 -21.62 -13.47
N LEU A 104 -10.13 -20.61 -12.61
CA LEU A 104 -11.26 -20.35 -11.72
C LEU A 104 -12.56 -20.07 -12.49
N LYS A 105 -12.48 -19.29 -13.57
CA LYS A 105 -13.62 -19.03 -14.47
C LYS A 105 -14.13 -20.31 -15.14
N MET A 106 -13.22 -21.15 -15.65
CA MET A 106 -13.60 -22.45 -16.23
C MET A 106 -14.26 -23.39 -15.21
N MET A 107 -13.97 -23.20 -13.91
CA MET A 107 -14.63 -23.93 -12.82
C MET A 107 -15.94 -23.29 -12.37
N GLY A 108 -16.39 -22.21 -13.01
CA GLY A 108 -17.63 -21.51 -12.69
C GLY A 108 -17.58 -20.64 -11.44
N CYS A 109 -16.38 -20.33 -10.94
CA CYS A 109 -16.22 -19.51 -9.76
C CYS A 109 -16.61 -18.04 -10.03
N ARG A 110 -17.26 -17.42 -9.06
CA ARG A 110 -17.44 -15.97 -9.00
C ARG A 110 -16.22 -15.36 -8.35
N ILE A 111 -15.66 -14.31 -8.94
CA ILE A 111 -14.36 -13.77 -8.56
C ILE A 111 -14.53 -12.30 -8.20
N VAL A 112 -13.91 -11.89 -7.09
CA VAL A 112 -13.64 -10.49 -6.78
C VAL A 112 -12.13 -10.28 -6.70
N ALA A 113 -11.61 -9.32 -7.47
CA ALA A 113 -10.20 -9.00 -7.53
C ALA A 113 -9.91 -7.72 -6.74
N HIS A 114 -9.12 -7.80 -5.67
CA HIS A 114 -8.69 -6.66 -4.86
C HIS A 114 -7.29 -6.24 -5.25
N TYR A 115 -7.17 -5.07 -5.87
CA TYR A 115 -5.89 -4.54 -6.37
C TYR A 115 -5.17 -3.72 -5.32
N HIS A 116 -3.92 -4.12 -5.03
CA HIS A 116 -2.97 -3.40 -4.17
C HIS A 116 -1.83 -2.74 -4.97
N ASN A 117 -1.89 -2.79 -6.27
CA ASN A 117 -0.97 -2.16 -7.22
C ASN A 117 -1.73 -1.71 -8.47
N LYS A 118 -1.12 -0.85 -9.28
CA LYS A 118 -1.69 -0.34 -10.52
C LYS A 118 -0.74 -0.54 -11.71
N GLY A 119 -1.23 -0.31 -12.92
CA GLY A 119 -0.43 -0.37 -14.13
C GLY A 119 -1.11 -1.08 -15.28
N VAL A 120 -2.40 -1.40 -15.17
CA VAL A 120 -3.22 -1.92 -16.27
C VAL A 120 -3.23 -0.92 -17.42
N SER A 121 -3.53 0.35 -17.14
CA SER A 121 -3.54 1.43 -18.16
C SER A 121 -2.21 1.59 -18.88
N SER A 122 -1.08 1.33 -18.22
CA SER A 122 0.24 1.44 -18.81
C SER A 122 0.59 0.33 -19.82
N ARG A 123 -0.24 -0.72 -19.90
CA ARG A 123 -0.05 -1.90 -20.75
C ARG A 123 -1.20 -2.14 -21.73
N GLN A 124 -2.27 -1.40 -21.61
CA GLN A 124 -3.53 -1.61 -22.36
C GLN A 124 -3.43 -1.42 -23.88
N ASP A 125 -2.34 -0.81 -24.38
CA ASP A 125 -2.11 -0.58 -25.80
C ASP A 125 -1.41 -1.78 -26.48
N GLY A 126 -0.79 -2.67 -25.71
CA GLY A 126 -0.23 -3.93 -26.20
C GLY A 126 -1.35 -4.91 -26.55
N TRP A 127 -1.38 -5.42 -27.79
CA TRP A 127 -2.47 -6.29 -28.27
C TRP A 127 -2.68 -7.53 -27.37
N LEU A 128 -1.58 -8.16 -26.92
CA LEU A 128 -1.65 -9.34 -26.05
C LEU A 128 -2.15 -8.97 -24.65
N ASP A 129 -1.57 -7.93 -24.04
CA ASP A 129 -1.99 -7.46 -22.72
C ASP A 129 -3.45 -7.00 -22.75
N ASN A 130 -3.87 -6.26 -23.79
CA ASN A 130 -5.26 -5.83 -23.95
C ASN A 130 -6.24 -7.01 -24.04
N TRP A 131 -5.91 -8.04 -24.84
CA TRP A 131 -6.72 -9.25 -24.94
C TRP A 131 -6.78 -9.99 -23.60
N MET A 132 -5.64 -10.12 -22.91
CA MET A 132 -5.59 -10.77 -21.60
C MET A 132 -6.40 -10.02 -20.57
N TYR A 133 -6.35 -8.68 -20.54
CA TYR A 133 -7.18 -7.87 -19.65
C TYR A 133 -8.66 -8.00 -19.95
N GLN A 134 -9.07 -8.01 -21.23
CA GLN A 134 -10.47 -8.27 -21.61
C GLN A 134 -10.95 -9.62 -21.07
N CYS A 135 -10.15 -10.68 -21.23
CA CYS A 135 -10.48 -12.00 -20.68
C CYS A 135 -10.50 -12.00 -19.16
N PHE A 136 -9.51 -11.32 -18.53
CA PHE A 136 -9.37 -11.26 -17.07
C PHE A 136 -10.56 -10.58 -16.42
N PHE A 137 -10.88 -9.36 -16.86
CA PHE A 137 -11.90 -8.53 -16.21
C PHE A 137 -13.35 -8.90 -16.58
N ASN A 138 -13.56 -9.72 -17.61
CA ASN A 138 -14.90 -10.17 -17.99
C ASN A 138 -15.59 -10.87 -16.82
N ASN A 139 -16.75 -10.36 -16.38
CA ASN A 139 -17.55 -10.89 -15.27
C ASN A 139 -16.80 -10.99 -13.91
N ILE A 140 -15.86 -10.08 -13.66
CA ILE A 140 -15.18 -9.94 -12.37
C ILE A 140 -15.65 -8.66 -11.68
N LYS A 141 -15.90 -8.74 -10.38
CA LYS A 141 -16.01 -7.57 -9.51
C LYS A 141 -14.62 -7.14 -9.05
N VAL A 142 -14.40 -5.84 -8.88
CA VAL A 142 -13.10 -5.31 -8.51
C VAL A 142 -13.20 -4.47 -7.24
N ILE A 143 -12.23 -4.62 -6.35
CA ILE A 143 -12.02 -3.75 -5.19
C ILE A 143 -10.76 -2.92 -5.46
N LEU A 144 -10.86 -1.61 -5.31
CA LEU A 144 -9.76 -0.67 -5.38
C LEU A 144 -9.56 0.01 -4.02
N LEU A 145 -8.34 0.44 -3.75
CA LEU A 145 -7.97 1.10 -2.50
C LEU A 145 -8.37 2.58 -2.44
N ALA A 146 -8.69 3.17 -3.59
CA ALA A 146 -9.05 4.58 -3.73
C ALA A 146 -9.83 4.80 -5.02
N GLU A 147 -10.73 5.81 -5.05
CA GLU A 147 -11.46 6.21 -6.25
C GLU A 147 -10.50 6.68 -7.35
N ALA A 148 -9.44 7.40 -6.96
CA ALA A 148 -8.39 7.88 -7.87
C ALA A 148 -7.68 6.77 -8.66
N LEU A 149 -7.84 5.49 -8.29
CA LEU A 149 -7.26 4.35 -9.00
C LEU A 149 -8.18 3.79 -10.09
N TYR A 150 -9.45 4.20 -10.14
CA TYR A 150 -10.40 3.69 -11.14
C TYR A 150 -9.95 3.94 -12.60
N PRO A 151 -9.35 5.08 -12.97
CA PRO A 151 -8.86 5.32 -14.32
C PRO A 151 -7.88 4.25 -14.85
N ASP A 152 -7.17 3.54 -13.95
CA ASP A 152 -6.24 2.46 -14.35
C ASP A 152 -6.94 1.26 -14.99
N ILE A 153 -8.22 0.99 -14.63
CA ILE A 153 -8.98 -0.17 -15.09
C ILE A 153 -10.27 0.17 -15.84
N GLN A 154 -10.64 1.44 -15.95
CA GLN A 154 -11.93 1.90 -16.50
C GLN A 154 -12.22 1.41 -17.93
N LYS A 155 -11.19 1.07 -18.71
CA LYS A 155 -11.34 0.49 -20.05
C LYS A 155 -12.00 -0.89 -20.02
N TYR A 156 -11.84 -1.63 -18.91
CA TYR A 156 -12.24 -3.04 -18.81
C TYR A 156 -13.35 -3.30 -17.81
N VAL A 157 -13.56 -2.40 -16.84
CA VAL A 157 -14.50 -2.60 -15.72
C VAL A 157 -15.44 -1.40 -15.61
N CYS A 158 -16.75 -1.66 -15.65
CA CYS A 158 -17.74 -0.61 -15.41
C CYS A 158 -17.68 -0.14 -13.94
N ARG A 159 -17.90 1.16 -13.68
CA ARG A 159 -17.86 1.71 -12.32
C ARG A 159 -18.78 0.99 -11.32
N LYS A 160 -19.95 0.54 -11.76
CA LYS A 160 -20.92 -0.25 -10.95
C LYS A 160 -20.38 -1.60 -10.45
N ASP A 161 -19.30 -2.10 -11.04
CA ASP A 161 -18.66 -3.36 -10.71
C ASP A 161 -17.40 -3.15 -9.87
N VAL A 162 -17.14 -1.90 -9.42
CA VAL A 162 -16.00 -1.49 -8.64
C VAL A 162 -16.43 -1.03 -7.25
N PHE A 163 -15.81 -1.61 -6.23
CA PHE A 163 -15.95 -1.26 -4.82
C PHE A 163 -14.70 -0.53 -4.36
N ILE A 164 -14.85 0.42 -3.44
CA ILE A 164 -13.71 1.10 -2.82
C ILE A 164 -13.55 0.58 -1.40
N CYS A 165 -12.34 0.06 -1.11
CA CYS A 165 -11.99 -0.42 0.21
C CYS A 165 -10.56 0.04 0.56
N GLN A 166 -10.47 1.18 1.23
CA GLN A 166 -9.21 1.73 1.71
C GLN A 166 -8.58 0.82 2.76
N ASN A 167 -7.25 0.68 2.74
CA ASN A 167 -6.52 -0.07 3.74
C ASN A 167 -6.65 0.56 5.14
N GLY A 168 -6.46 -0.28 6.15
CA GLY A 168 -6.23 0.13 7.54
C GLY A 168 -5.04 -0.63 8.12
N ILE A 169 -4.52 -0.13 9.23
CA ILE A 169 -3.40 -0.73 9.94
C ILE A 169 -3.73 -0.94 11.42
N PRO A 170 -3.07 -1.92 12.09
CA PRO A 170 -3.23 -2.12 13.53
C PRO A 170 -2.84 -0.88 14.32
N ASP A 171 -3.50 -0.68 15.46
CA ASP A 171 -3.04 0.30 16.44
C ASP A 171 -1.78 -0.21 17.14
N VAL A 172 -0.75 0.62 17.22
CA VAL A 172 0.53 0.26 17.88
C VAL A 172 0.52 0.51 19.38
N GLY A 173 -0.61 0.89 19.96
CA GLY A 173 -0.73 1.11 21.41
C GLY A 173 0.21 2.21 21.91
N LEU A 174 0.10 3.40 21.33
CA LEU A 174 0.91 4.56 21.72
C LEU A 174 0.75 4.86 23.20
N GLN A 175 1.86 5.21 23.89
CA GLN A 175 1.80 5.66 25.28
C GLN A 175 0.87 6.88 25.40
N GLU A 176 0.13 6.98 26.53
CA GLU A 176 -0.89 8.02 26.73
C GLU A 176 -0.38 9.44 26.49
N SER A 177 0.88 9.74 26.85
CA SER A 177 1.52 11.03 26.59
C SER A 177 1.62 11.40 25.11
N ARG A 178 1.70 10.38 24.22
CA ARG A 178 1.75 10.56 22.76
C ARG A 178 0.35 10.63 22.15
N ALA A 179 -0.62 9.91 22.69
CA ALA A 179 -2.03 10.01 22.29
C ALA A 179 -2.58 11.43 22.45
N LEU A 180 -2.05 12.20 23.40
CA LEU A 180 -2.42 13.61 23.60
C LEU A 180 -1.72 14.59 22.65
N GLY A 181 -0.84 14.09 21.76
CA GLY A 181 -0.11 14.91 20.79
C GLY A 181 0.93 15.85 21.42
N VAL A 182 1.36 15.58 22.65
CA VAL A 182 2.42 16.31 23.32
C VAL A 182 3.73 15.58 23.05
N LYS A 183 4.45 16.00 22.01
CA LYS A 183 5.83 15.56 21.77
C LYS A 183 6.79 16.42 22.57
N GLU A 184 7.83 15.80 23.12
CA GLU A 184 8.98 16.57 23.58
C GLU A 184 9.53 17.38 22.41
N LYS A 185 9.85 18.64 22.66
CA LYS A 185 10.31 19.55 21.62
C LYS A 185 11.75 19.17 21.24
N ASN A 186 11.97 18.82 19.99
CA ASN A 186 13.31 18.74 19.46
C ASN A 186 13.91 20.15 19.36
N ASP A 187 15.17 20.32 19.74
CA ASP A 187 15.89 21.60 19.59
C ASP A 187 16.00 21.99 18.12
N VAL A 188 16.12 21.00 17.24
CA VAL A 188 16.17 21.13 15.79
C VAL A 188 15.11 20.24 15.16
N PRO A 189 14.26 20.73 14.22
CA PRO A 189 13.23 19.92 13.57
C PRO A 189 13.79 18.64 12.94
N ARG A 190 13.13 17.52 13.22
CA ARG A 190 13.52 16.19 12.73
C ARG A 190 12.54 15.71 11.65
N LEU A 191 13.07 15.48 10.46
CA LEU A 191 12.35 15.00 9.30
C LEU A 191 12.53 13.49 9.18
N LEU A 192 11.51 12.76 8.77
CA LEU A 192 11.58 11.31 8.55
C LEU A 192 11.18 10.96 7.11
N PHE A 193 12.07 10.29 6.41
CA PHE A 193 11.79 9.54 5.19
C PHE A 193 11.84 8.04 5.51
N LEU A 194 10.74 7.31 5.29
CA LEU A 194 10.69 5.88 5.55
C LEU A 194 10.16 5.13 4.33
N SER A 195 11.07 4.56 3.55
CA SER A 195 10.82 3.70 2.39
C SER A 195 12.12 3.02 1.94
N ASN A 196 12.02 1.98 1.11
CA ASN A 196 13.21 1.48 0.43
C ASN A 196 13.87 2.60 -0.39
N LEU A 197 15.20 2.57 -0.49
CA LEU A 197 16.00 3.53 -1.26
C LEU A 197 15.82 3.28 -2.77
N LEU A 198 14.71 3.78 -3.29
CA LEU A 198 14.36 3.73 -4.70
C LEU A 198 14.19 5.18 -5.21
N ALA A 199 14.80 5.52 -6.34
CA ALA A 199 14.75 6.90 -6.87
C ALA A 199 13.30 7.39 -7.04
N ASP A 200 12.40 6.52 -7.52
CA ASP A 200 10.98 6.84 -7.72
C ASP A 200 10.21 7.08 -6.41
N LYS A 201 10.77 6.71 -5.25
CA LYS A 201 10.23 7.10 -3.93
C LYS A 201 10.63 8.52 -3.52
N GLY A 202 11.41 9.19 -4.38
CA GLY A 202 11.77 10.59 -4.22
C GLY A 202 13.00 10.85 -3.36
N VAL A 203 13.83 9.84 -3.09
CA VAL A 203 15.07 9.95 -2.27
C VAL A 203 15.94 11.10 -2.76
N LEU A 204 16.28 11.12 -4.07
CA LEU A 204 17.18 12.14 -4.64
C LEU A 204 16.52 13.52 -4.68
N VAL A 205 15.21 13.59 -4.95
CA VAL A 205 14.44 14.83 -4.92
C VAL A 205 14.42 15.42 -3.51
N LEU A 206 14.32 14.57 -2.49
CA LEU A 206 14.41 15.01 -1.10
C LEU A 206 15.81 15.54 -0.77
N LEU A 207 16.89 14.84 -1.15
CA LEU A 207 18.25 15.33 -0.94
C LEU A 207 18.48 16.70 -1.62
N ASP A 208 17.98 16.90 -2.83
CA ASP A 208 18.05 18.20 -3.51
C ASP A 208 17.27 19.29 -2.74
N ALA A 209 16.09 18.98 -2.22
CA ALA A 209 15.30 19.89 -1.41
C ALA A 209 15.98 20.25 -0.08
N LEU A 210 16.61 19.26 0.58
CA LEU A 210 17.38 19.50 1.81
C LEU A 210 18.59 20.41 1.56
N LYS A 211 19.27 20.24 0.40
CA LYS A 211 20.37 21.14 0.02
C LYS A 211 19.88 22.58 -0.15
N ILE A 212 18.76 22.79 -0.81
CA ILE A 212 18.16 24.13 -0.99
C ILE A 212 17.91 24.78 0.37
N LEU A 213 17.38 24.03 1.34
CA LEU A 213 17.07 24.54 2.67
C LEU A 213 18.34 24.82 3.49
N LYS A 214 19.35 23.96 3.40
CA LYS A 214 20.66 24.19 4.00
C LYS A 214 21.30 25.46 3.48
N ASP A 215 21.30 25.66 2.16
CA ASP A 215 21.87 26.85 1.51
C ASP A 215 21.13 28.14 1.91
N LYS A 216 19.87 28.05 2.31
CA LYS A 216 19.08 29.14 2.89
C LYS A 216 19.33 29.35 4.40
N GLY A 217 20.16 28.50 5.05
CA GLY A 217 20.52 28.64 6.46
C GLY A 217 19.53 27.99 7.45
N TYR A 218 18.60 27.13 6.99
CA TYR A 218 17.72 26.39 7.91
C TYR A 218 18.47 25.26 8.61
N SER A 219 18.17 25.07 9.92
CA SER A 219 18.69 23.97 10.73
C SER A 219 17.63 22.88 10.87
N PHE A 220 17.96 21.63 10.52
CA PHE A 220 17.12 20.44 10.61
C PHE A 220 17.97 19.18 10.47
N ILE A 221 17.41 18.02 10.86
CA ILE A 221 17.99 16.69 10.61
C ILE A 221 16.96 15.89 9.82
N CYS A 222 17.41 15.05 8.90
CA CYS A 222 16.56 14.17 8.12
C CYS A 222 17.03 12.72 8.24
N ASP A 223 16.19 11.87 8.84
CA ASP A 223 16.44 10.45 8.98
C ASP A 223 15.90 9.71 7.77
N PHE A 224 16.76 8.90 7.13
CA PHE A 224 16.39 8.00 6.04
C PHE A 224 16.38 6.58 6.58
N VAL A 225 15.20 5.93 6.53
CA VAL A 225 14.97 4.57 7.02
C VAL A 225 14.39 3.72 5.92
N GLY A 226 15.00 2.55 5.66
CA GLY A 226 14.49 1.61 4.66
C GLY A 226 15.57 0.74 4.06
N GLY A 227 15.17 -0.21 3.23
CA GLY A 227 16.11 -1.13 2.59
C GLY A 227 16.79 -0.52 1.38
N GLU A 228 18.03 -0.95 1.17
CA GLU A 228 18.75 -0.71 -0.07
C GLU A 228 18.06 -1.37 -1.26
N THR A 229 18.27 -0.83 -2.43
CA THR A 229 17.85 -1.43 -3.70
C THR A 229 19.01 -1.48 -4.69
N LYS A 230 18.81 -2.14 -5.85
CA LYS A 230 19.77 -2.09 -6.95
C LYS A 230 19.92 -0.69 -7.55
N ASP A 231 18.93 0.17 -7.30
CA ASP A 231 18.92 1.54 -7.79
C ASP A 231 19.73 2.45 -6.88
N ILE A 232 19.53 2.35 -5.55
CA ILE A 232 20.29 3.11 -4.57
C ILE A 232 20.67 2.16 -3.42
N ASP A 233 21.96 1.81 -3.35
CA ASP A 233 22.59 1.15 -2.22
C ASP A 233 23.18 2.17 -1.23
N THR A 234 23.75 1.71 -0.14
CA THR A 234 24.37 2.56 0.88
C THR A 234 25.51 3.40 0.31
N GLU A 235 26.35 2.84 -0.57
CA GLU A 235 27.48 3.55 -1.15
C GLU A 235 26.99 4.72 -2.02
N ARG A 236 26.07 4.45 -2.94
CA ARG A 236 25.47 5.48 -3.79
C ARG A 236 24.74 6.55 -2.97
N PHE A 237 23.98 6.14 -1.94
CA PHE A 237 23.31 7.10 -1.06
C PHE A 237 24.32 8.04 -0.38
N THR A 238 25.41 7.47 0.16
CA THR A 238 26.47 8.26 0.83
C THR A 238 27.11 9.25 -0.15
N GLN A 239 27.47 8.79 -1.36
CA GLN A 239 28.01 9.67 -2.41
C GLN A 239 27.06 10.83 -2.77
N GLU A 240 25.76 10.56 -2.88
CA GLU A 240 24.75 11.59 -3.18
C GLU A 240 24.56 12.58 -2.04
N VAL A 241 24.71 12.13 -0.78
CA VAL A 241 24.72 12.99 0.43
C VAL A 241 25.97 13.89 0.46
N GLU A 242 27.15 13.32 0.26
CA GLU A 242 28.43 14.05 0.25
C GLU A 242 28.48 15.08 -0.88
N LYS A 243 28.08 14.73 -2.07
CA LYS A 243 28.00 15.64 -3.25
C LYS A 243 27.17 16.89 -2.96
N ARG A 244 26.17 16.80 -2.08
CA ARG A 244 25.30 17.91 -1.66
C ARG A 244 25.77 18.58 -0.37
N ASN A 245 26.88 18.13 0.21
CA ASN A 245 27.35 18.59 1.53
C ASN A 245 26.30 18.37 2.65
N LEU A 246 25.59 17.24 2.67
CA LEU A 246 24.52 16.95 3.63
C LEU A 246 24.92 15.93 4.71
N SER A 247 26.20 15.56 4.86
CA SER A 247 26.67 14.47 5.72
C SER A 247 26.26 14.60 7.21
N GLU A 248 26.09 15.84 7.70
CA GLU A 248 25.64 16.10 9.08
C GLU A 248 24.12 16.21 9.22
N ILE A 249 23.37 16.18 8.11
CA ILE A 249 21.93 16.45 8.05
C ILE A 249 21.16 15.21 7.65
N ALA A 250 21.59 14.50 6.59
CA ALA A 250 20.91 13.35 6.02
C ALA A 250 21.56 12.06 6.53
N ILE A 251 20.88 11.37 7.44
CA ILE A 251 21.44 10.21 8.15
C ILE A 251 20.67 8.96 7.72
N TYR A 252 21.38 7.93 7.21
CA TYR A 252 20.79 6.66 6.81
C TYR A 252 20.96 5.61 7.90
N TYR A 253 19.84 4.96 8.25
CA TYR A 253 19.79 3.98 9.34
C TYR A 253 19.55 2.55 8.86
N GLY A 254 19.49 2.33 7.53
CA GLY A 254 19.17 1.01 7.02
C GLY A 254 17.72 0.60 7.29
N LYS A 255 17.46 -0.68 7.14
CA LYS A 255 16.13 -1.26 7.27
C LYS A 255 15.78 -1.49 8.74
N LYS A 256 14.61 -1.01 9.17
CA LYS A 256 14.10 -1.14 10.53
C LYS A 256 12.69 -1.74 10.55
N TYR A 257 12.37 -2.47 11.61
CA TYR A 257 11.09 -3.13 11.81
C TYR A 257 10.63 -3.02 13.27
N GLY A 258 9.33 -3.25 13.53
CA GLY A 258 8.76 -3.28 14.86
C GLY A 258 9.14 -2.04 15.70
N ALA A 259 9.50 -2.23 16.95
CA ALA A 259 9.80 -1.14 17.88
C ALA A 259 10.92 -0.19 17.40
N GLU A 260 11.94 -0.69 16.69
CA GLU A 260 12.98 0.18 16.13
C GLU A 260 12.41 1.14 15.06
N LYS A 261 11.49 0.66 14.21
CA LYS A 261 10.81 1.50 13.24
C LYS A 261 9.91 2.54 13.91
N GLU A 262 9.14 2.11 14.89
CA GLU A 262 8.23 3.00 15.66
C GLU A 262 8.98 4.14 16.33
N ALA A 263 10.18 3.89 16.86
CA ALA A 263 11.01 4.94 17.50
C ALA A 263 11.33 6.10 16.53
N PHE A 264 11.46 5.85 15.21
CA PHE A 264 11.68 6.94 14.25
C PHE A 264 10.43 7.80 14.05
N PHE A 265 9.25 7.20 14.00
CA PHE A 265 8.00 7.97 13.95
C PHE A 265 7.81 8.79 15.23
N ASP A 266 8.21 8.25 16.37
CA ASP A 266 8.08 8.91 17.67
C ASP A 266 8.97 10.15 17.80
N THR A 267 10.18 10.10 17.24
CA THR A 267 11.16 11.19 17.34
C THR A 267 11.02 12.22 16.21
N ALA A 268 10.35 11.89 15.10
CA ALA A 268 10.18 12.80 13.98
C ALA A 268 9.18 13.92 14.28
N ASP A 269 9.36 15.07 13.63
CA ASP A 269 8.43 16.20 13.64
C ASP A 269 7.60 16.29 12.37
N ILE A 270 8.15 15.79 11.24
CA ILE A 270 7.52 15.85 9.91
C ILE A 270 7.83 14.54 9.19
N PHE A 271 6.82 13.93 8.59
CA PHE A 271 6.99 12.80 7.70
C PHE A 271 7.03 13.26 6.24
N ILE A 272 8.04 12.82 5.47
CA ILE A 272 8.24 13.24 4.08
C ILE A 272 8.27 12.02 3.16
N PHE A 273 7.36 12.00 2.19
CA PHE A 273 7.23 10.90 1.24
C PHE A 273 6.97 11.44 -0.18
N PRO A 274 7.97 12.03 -0.87
CA PRO A 274 7.80 12.73 -2.13
C PRO A 274 7.81 11.76 -3.32
N THR A 275 7.04 10.67 -3.21
CA THR A 275 7.00 9.58 -4.18
C THR A 275 6.43 10.01 -5.52
N TYR A 276 7.03 9.52 -6.60
CA TYR A 276 6.46 9.51 -7.95
C TYR A 276 6.48 8.08 -8.53
N TYR A 277 6.54 7.10 -7.63
CA TYR A 277 6.53 5.69 -7.98
C TYR A 277 5.19 5.31 -8.61
N HIS A 278 5.21 5.08 -9.91
CA HIS A 278 3.99 4.94 -10.70
C HIS A 278 3.11 3.73 -10.29
N ASN A 279 3.62 2.76 -9.53
CA ASN A 279 2.83 1.67 -8.98
C ASN A 279 2.25 1.98 -7.58
N GLU A 280 2.45 3.20 -7.05
CA GLU A 280 1.91 3.59 -5.76
C GLU A 280 0.39 3.58 -5.80
N CYS A 281 -0.23 2.90 -4.84
CA CYS A 281 -1.68 2.86 -4.71
C CYS A 281 -2.17 3.51 -3.42
N PHE A 282 -1.78 2.95 -2.29
CA PHE A 282 -2.25 3.38 -0.98
C PHE A 282 -1.17 3.06 0.06
N PRO A 283 -0.15 3.92 0.21
CA PRO A 283 1.03 3.61 1.02
C PRO A 283 0.71 3.57 2.52
N LEU A 284 0.88 2.40 3.14
CA LEU A 284 0.58 2.18 4.55
C LEU A 284 1.43 3.06 5.47
N VAL A 285 2.63 3.44 5.03
CA VAL A 285 3.54 4.32 5.79
C VAL A 285 2.95 5.70 6.08
N LEU A 286 2.04 6.19 5.24
CA LEU A 286 1.31 7.43 5.51
C LEU A 286 0.31 7.26 6.65
N LEU A 287 -0.33 6.10 6.75
CA LEU A 287 -1.22 5.76 7.87
C LEU A 287 -0.43 5.64 9.18
N GLU A 288 0.76 5.02 9.12
CA GLU A 288 1.70 4.95 10.24
C GLU A 288 2.12 6.35 10.71
N ALA A 289 2.45 7.26 9.79
CA ALA A 289 2.76 8.64 10.12
C ALA A 289 1.56 9.38 10.79
N MET A 290 0.34 9.18 10.26
CA MET A 290 -0.88 9.75 10.84
C MET A 290 -1.15 9.19 12.25
N GLN A 291 -0.91 7.90 12.47
CA GLN A 291 -1.03 7.24 13.76
C GLN A 291 -0.14 7.91 14.82
N HIS A 292 1.06 8.35 14.42
CA HIS A 292 2.00 9.07 15.28
C HIS A 292 1.81 10.60 15.29
N SER A 293 0.66 11.09 14.79
CA SER A 293 0.35 12.53 14.72
C SER A 293 1.40 13.34 13.95
N LEU A 294 2.04 12.75 12.93
CA LEU A 294 2.99 13.47 12.08
C LEU A 294 2.25 14.20 10.95
N PRO A 295 2.52 15.49 10.74
CA PRO A 295 2.13 16.14 9.50
C PRO A 295 2.93 15.55 8.34
N ILE A 296 2.28 15.42 7.18
CA ILE A 296 2.85 14.72 6.04
C ILE A 296 3.17 15.70 4.92
N ILE A 297 4.34 15.56 4.28
CA ILE A 297 4.63 16.20 3.00
C ILE A 297 4.79 15.09 1.96
N THR A 298 3.98 15.15 0.90
CA THR A 298 3.95 14.11 -0.12
C THR A 298 3.54 14.67 -1.49
N THR A 299 3.35 13.81 -2.47
CA THR A 299 2.87 14.15 -3.81
C THR A 299 1.48 13.57 -4.06
N ASN A 300 0.84 14.00 -5.14
CA ASN A 300 -0.43 13.43 -5.58
C ASN A 300 -0.19 12.21 -6.50
N GLU A 301 0.19 11.04 -5.91
CA GLU A 301 0.37 9.78 -6.65
C GLU A 301 -0.62 8.71 -6.17
N GLY A 302 -1.26 8.02 -7.11
CA GLY A 302 -2.22 6.96 -6.78
C GLY A 302 -3.37 7.44 -5.90
N GLY A 303 -3.63 6.74 -4.79
CA GLY A 303 -4.66 7.07 -3.82
C GLY A 303 -4.19 7.98 -2.67
N ILE A 304 -3.00 8.58 -2.78
CA ILE A 304 -2.44 9.44 -1.71
C ILE A 304 -3.36 10.62 -1.39
N SER A 305 -4.02 11.21 -2.39
CA SER A 305 -4.97 12.32 -2.18
C SER A 305 -6.20 11.95 -1.33
N GLU A 306 -6.46 10.66 -1.14
CA GLU A 306 -7.51 10.22 -0.20
C GLU A 306 -7.01 10.08 1.23
N ILE A 307 -5.70 9.91 1.42
CA ILE A 307 -5.03 9.84 2.73
C ILE A 307 -4.62 11.24 3.21
N VAL A 308 -3.97 12.02 2.32
CA VAL A 308 -3.43 13.33 2.64
C VAL A 308 -4.25 14.42 1.94
N LYS A 309 -4.89 15.26 2.74
CA LYS A 309 -5.65 16.42 2.28
C LYS A 309 -4.77 17.66 2.41
N ASP A 310 -4.43 18.28 1.27
CA ASP A 310 -3.54 19.46 1.24
C ASP A 310 -4.06 20.58 2.13
N GLY A 311 -3.18 21.11 2.97
CA GLY A 311 -3.51 22.16 3.95
C GLY A 311 -4.25 21.68 5.20
N VAL A 312 -4.66 20.41 5.30
CA VAL A 312 -5.43 19.86 6.44
C VAL A 312 -4.54 18.98 7.34
N ASN A 313 -4.10 17.83 6.86
CA ASN A 313 -3.23 16.90 7.59
C ASN A 313 -1.84 16.76 6.97
N GLY A 314 -1.55 17.56 5.95
CA GLY A 314 -0.27 17.58 5.27
C GLY A 314 -0.21 18.60 4.16
N LEU A 315 0.89 18.60 3.41
CA LEU A 315 1.11 19.44 2.23
C LEU A 315 1.45 18.57 1.03
N ILE A 316 0.87 18.91 -0.12
CA ILE A 316 1.15 18.27 -1.40
C ILE A 316 2.17 19.11 -2.17
N CYS A 317 3.24 18.47 -2.64
CA CYS A 317 4.23 19.08 -3.53
C CYS A 317 4.16 18.50 -4.94
N GLU A 318 4.75 19.21 -5.91
CA GLU A 318 4.87 18.73 -7.27
C GLU A 318 5.86 17.57 -7.37
N LYS A 319 5.52 16.60 -8.23
CA LYS A 319 6.37 15.41 -8.45
C LYS A 319 7.68 15.81 -9.11
N LYS A 320 8.80 15.25 -8.62
CA LYS A 320 10.16 15.47 -9.16
C LYS A 320 10.67 16.91 -9.05
N GLU A 321 10.00 17.77 -8.29
CA GLU A 321 10.30 19.18 -8.15
C GLU A 321 10.88 19.50 -6.76
N ALA A 322 12.20 19.53 -6.65
CA ALA A 322 12.92 19.79 -5.39
C ALA A 322 12.57 21.15 -4.78
N GLN A 323 12.38 22.19 -5.62
CA GLN A 323 12.01 23.54 -5.15
C GLN A 323 10.62 23.57 -4.53
N SER A 324 9.65 22.86 -5.13
CA SER A 324 8.30 22.70 -4.57
C SER A 324 8.36 21.98 -3.24
N LEU A 325 9.11 20.86 -3.16
CA LEU A 325 9.29 20.11 -1.91
C LEU A 325 9.96 20.96 -0.83
N ALA A 326 11.06 21.66 -1.16
CA ALA A 326 11.76 22.55 -0.23
C ALA A 326 10.84 23.64 0.34
N SER A 327 10.01 24.27 -0.49
CA SER A 327 9.03 25.27 -0.03
C SER A 327 8.02 24.70 0.97
N LYS A 328 7.54 23.45 0.78
CA LYS A 328 6.62 22.79 1.72
C LYS A 328 7.33 22.43 3.02
N ILE A 329 8.58 21.96 2.96
CA ILE A 329 9.40 21.67 4.15
C ILE A 329 9.68 22.98 4.91
N GLU A 330 10.11 24.03 4.24
CA GLU A 330 10.36 25.38 4.81
C GLU A 330 9.15 25.87 5.62
N ARG A 331 7.95 25.79 5.04
CA ARG A 331 6.70 26.15 5.71
C ARG A 331 6.44 25.34 6.96
N MET A 332 6.74 24.02 6.94
CA MET A 332 6.53 23.13 8.09
C MET A 332 7.56 23.35 9.18
N ILE A 333 8.86 23.48 8.86
CA ILE A 333 9.89 23.68 9.88
C ILE A 333 9.77 25.04 10.56
N SER A 334 9.27 26.05 9.85
CA SER A 334 9.10 27.42 10.36
C SER A 334 7.90 27.58 11.32
N SER A 335 6.99 26.59 11.42
CA SER A 335 5.79 26.71 12.26
C SER A 335 5.45 25.42 13.01
N GLN A 336 5.81 25.37 14.28
CA GLN A 336 5.41 24.27 15.17
C GLN A 336 3.90 24.18 15.32
N GLU A 337 3.20 25.32 15.38
CA GLU A 337 1.75 25.35 15.47
C GLU A 337 1.10 24.65 14.26
N LEU A 338 1.60 24.92 13.06
CA LEU A 338 1.12 24.27 11.84
C LEU A 338 1.36 22.76 11.89
N ARG A 339 2.57 22.33 12.31
CA ARG A 339 2.87 20.89 12.47
C ARG A 339 1.91 20.23 13.43
N ASN A 340 1.72 20.81 14.61
CA ASN A 340 0.81 20.27 15.62
C ASN A 340 -0.63 20.21 15.16
N LYS A 341 -1.10 21.25 14.48
CA LYS A 341 -2.47 21.31 13.92
C LYS A 341 -2.67 20.19 12.89
N MET A 342 -1.79 20.07 11.90
CA MET A 342 -1.91 19.08 10.83
C MET A 342 -1.74 17.66 11.36
N GLY A 343 -0.80 17.43 12.29
CA GLY A 343 -0.61 16.14 12.93
C GLY A 343 -1.85 15.66 13.69
N LYS A 344 -2.49 16.54 14.46
CA LYS A 344 -3.77 16.25 15.15
C LYS A 344 -4.90 15.88 14.18
N TYR A 345 -5.03 16.62 13.08
CA TYR A 345 -6.02 16.28 12.04
C TYR A 345 -5.71 14.93 11.39
N GLY A 346 -4.42 14.65 11.12
CA GLY A 346 -4.00 13.36 10.60
C GLY A 346 -4.38 12.21 11.53
N LYS A 347 -4.06 12.32 12.82
CA LYS A 347 -4.41 11.32 13.85
C LYS A 347 -5.92 11.08 13.90
N LYS A 348 -6.72 12.14 13.93
CA LYS A 348 -8.18 12.03 13.92
C LYS A 348 -8.71 11.29 12.68
N MET A 349 -8.18 11.64 11.49
CA MET A 349 -8.56 10.94 10.25
C MET A 349 -8.15 9.45 10.27
N TYR A 350 -6.98 9.12 10.84
CA TYR A 350 -6.55 7.75 11.04
C TYR A 350 -7.54 6.98 11.92
N GLU A 351 -7.87 7.52 13.08
CA GLU A 351 -8.81 6.90 14.04
C GLU A 351 -10.20 6.66 13.44
N GLU A 352 -10.70 7.61 12.65
CA GLU A 352 -12.02 7.53 12.03
C GLU A 352 -12.06 6.62 10.79
N GLN A 353 -10.95 6.50 10.04
CA GLN A 353 -11.00 5.92 8.70
C GLN A 353 -10.01 4.81 8.42
N PHE A 354 -8.86 4.73 9.13
CA PHE A 354 -7.74 3.91 8.70
C PHE A 354 -7.24 2.94 9.75
N THR A 355 -8.00 2.71 10.82
CA THR A 355 -7.70 1.63 11.78
C THR A 355 -7.97 0.26 11.14
N LEU A 356 -7.33 -0.77 11.65
CA LEU A 356 -7.56 -2.15 11.22
C LEU A 356 -9.04 -2.54 11.34
N GLU A 357 -9.69 -2.17 12.45
CA GLU A 357 -11.11 -2.45 12.69
C GLU A 357 -12.02 -1.83 11.61
N VAL A 358 -11.75 -0.59 11.20
CA VAL A 358 -12.50 0.08 10.13
C VAL A 358 -12.28 -0.63 8.79
N PHE A 359 -11.05 -1.06 8.49
CA PHE A 359 -10.74 -1.84 7.29
C PHE A 359 -11.47 -3.18 7.27
N GLU A 360 -11.44 -3.93 8.37
CA GLU A 360 -12.14 -5.21 8.49
C GLU A 360 -13.65 -5.07 8.28
N LYS A 361 -14.26 -4.03 8.86
CA LYS A 361 -15.68 -3.71 8.64
C LYS A 361 -15.96 -3.40 7.16
N ARG A 362 -15.09 -2.63 6.48
CA ARG A 362 -15.24 -2.33 5.04
C ARG A 362 -15.18 -3.59 4.19
N ILE A 363 -14.20 -4.47 4.44
CA ILE A 363 -14.10 -5.75 3.72
C ILE A 363 -15.35 -6.59 3.95
N CYS A 364 -15.82 -6.71 5.19
CA CYS A 364 -17.06 -7.44 5.48
C CYS A 364 -18.25 -6.88 4.71
N ASN A 365 -18.43 -5.55 4.71
CA ASN A 365 -19.53 -4.91 4.01
C ASN A 365 -19.48 -5.16 2.50
N VAL A 366 -18.29 -5.06 1.88
CA VAL A 366 -18.12 -5.36 0.45
C VAL A 366 -18.44 -6.83 0.16
N LEU A 367 -17.99 -7.77 0.98
CA LEU A 367 -18.26 -9.19 0.79
C LEU A 367 -19.75 -9.51 1.00
N GLU A 368 -20.40 -8.91 1.97
CA GLU A 368 -21.85 -9.03 2.20
C GLU A 368 -22.65 -8.48 1.00
N GLU A 369 -22.28 -7.30 0.48
CA GLU A 369 -22.94 -6.71 -0.70
C GLU A 369 -22.79 -7.58 -1.95
N LEU A 370 -21.61 -8.15 -2.18
CA LEU A 370 -21.36 -9.10 -3.27
C LEU A 370 -22.25 -10.34 -3.16
N ILE A 371 -22.44 -10.85 -1.95
CA ILE A 371 -23.26 -12.04 -1.68
C ILE A 371 -24.76 -11.70 -1.79
N TRP A 372 -25.18 -10.57 -1.24
CA TRP A 372 -26.57 -10.12 -1.25
C TRP A 372 -27.09 -9.81 -2.67
N GLY A 373 -26.24 -9.21 -3.49
CA GLY A 373 -26.52 -9.03 -4.92
C GLY A 373 -26.82 -10.35 -5.65
N MET A 374 -26.27 -11.48 -5.16
CA MET A 374 -26.55 -12.82 -5.68
C MET A 374 -27.92 -13.36 -5.29
N GLU A 375 -28.32 -13.16 -4.04
CA GLU A 375 -29.61 -13.68 -3.53
C GLU A 375 -30.77 -13.02 -4.26
N ASN A 376 -30.64 -11.75 -4.57
CA ASN A 376 -31.65 -11.01 -5.36
C ASN A 376 -31.74 -11.53 -6.80
N ILE A 377 -30.62 -11.87 -7.45
CA ILE A 377 -30.62 -12.47 -8.79
C ILE A 377 -31.24 -13.87 -8.76
N ARG A 378 -30.95 -14.70 -7.74
CA ARG A 378 -31.53 -16.05 -7.60
C ARG A 378 -33.04 -16.06 -7.30
N ARG A 379 -33.57 -14.96 -6.72
CA ARG A 379 -35.04 -14.82 -6.46
C ARG A 379 -35.81 -14.28 -7.66
N THR A 380 -35.11 -13.77 -8.66
CA THR A 380 -35.71 -13.14 -9.86
C THR A 380 -35.69 -14.09 -11.09
N ILE A 381 -34.99 -15.24 -10.98
CA ILE A 381 -34.97 -16.35 -11.93
C ILE A 381 -35.81 -17.51 -11.36
#